data_9617966e0b45bf06c6270f7227cf2e80
#
_entry.id   9617966e0b45bf06c6270f7227cf2e80
#
_cell.length_a   1.000
_cell.length_b   1.000
_cell.length_c   1.000
_cell.angle_alpha   90.00
_cell.angle_beta   90.00
_cell.angle_gamma   90.00
#
_symmetry.space_group_name_H-M   'P 1'
#
loop_
_entity.id
_entity.type
_entity.pdbx_description
1 polymer ?
#
loop_
_entity_poly.entity_id
_entity_poly.type
_entity_poly.pdbx_seq_one_letter_code
_entity_poly.pdbx_strand_id
1 'polypeptide(L)'
;MRTLVVGGSGSGKSAYAERLAASLAPRRTYVATMRNDGAEAAERIRRHRSQRAELGFITVECPDSLMAACQDGGSGVVLVDDLGNLVANALFAPDGTMADPAVVLERLVGEVEALGQSYEHAVLVGNEVGGEGTYRLESTNEWVRLIGALNCRIAASFDEVVEVVAGVPCHVKGGVA
;
A
#
# COMPACT_ATOMS: atom_id res chain seq x y z
N MET A 1 -15.24 -5.00 -3.59
CA MET A 1 -14.08 -5.66 -4.23
C MET A 1 -12.81 -5.20 -3.55
N ARG A 2 -11.93 -6.13 -3.18
CA ARG A 2 -10.66 -5.86 -2.54
C ARG A 2 -9.55 -6.39 -3.43
N THR A 3 -8.65 -5.51 -3.89
CA THR A 3 -7.59 -5.83 -4.84
C THR A 3 -6.22 -5.49 -4.24
N LEU A 4 -5.30 -6.44 -4.27
CA LEU A 4 -3.88 -6.21 -4.01
C LEU A 4 -3.15 -6.05 -5.34
N VAL A 5 -2.46 -4.92 -5.51
CA VAL A 5 -1.63 -4.63 -6.68
C VAL A 5 -0.16 -4.70 -6.26
N VAL A 6 0.59 -5.64 -6.80
CA VAL A 6 2.02 -5.82 -6.49
C VAL A 6 2.90 -5.54 -7.71
N GLY A 7 4.19 -5.39 -7.48
CA GLY A 7 5.19 -5.24 -8.54
C GLY A 7 6.47 -4.57 -8.06
N GLY A 8 7.51 -4.69 -8.86
CA GLY A 8 8.83 -4.10 -8.60
C GLY A 8 8.82 -2.58 -8.63
N SER A 9 9.94 -1.97 -8.22
CA SER A 9 10.13 -0.51 -8.33
C SER A 9 10.03 -0.06 -9.80
N GLY A 10 9.28 1.02 -10.06
CA GLY A 10 9.11 1.54 -11.42
C GLY A 10 8.21 0.69 -12.34
N SER A 11 7.57 -0.37 -11.86
CA SER A 11 6.73 -1.26 -12.68
C SER A 11 5.46 -0.62 -13.24
N GLY A 12 5.06 0.56 -12.73
CA GLY A 12 3.79 1.22 -13.10
C GLY A 12 2.60 0.83 -12.21
N LYS A 13 2.84 0.07 -11.12
CA LYS A 13 1.79 -0.41 -10.20
C LYS A 13 0.93 0.69 -9.60
N SER A 14 1.53 1.81 -9.13
CA SER A 14 0.77 2.93 -8.55
C SER A 14 -0.16 3.56 -9.58
N ALA A 15 0.33 3.81 -10.80
CA ALA A 15 -0.50 4.36 -11.88
C ALA A 15 -1.63 3.40 -12.31
N TYR A 16 -1.39 2.10 -12.28
CA TYR A 16 -2.43 1.10 -12.51
C TYR A 16 -3.47 1.14 -11.38
N ALA A 17 -3.03 1.13 -10.12
CA ALA A 17 -3.90 1.15 -8.95
C ALA A 17 -4.78 2.42 -8.88
N GLU A 18 -4.23 3.59 -9.24
CA GLU A 18 -4.98 4.85 -9.34
C GLU A 18 -6.09 4.77 -10.39
N ARG A 19 -5.79 4.25 -11.60
CA ARG A 19 -6.80 4.06 -12.65
C ARG A 19 -7.86 3.04 -12.24
N LEU A 20 -7.46 1.93 -11.63
CA LEU A 20 -8.39 0.93 -11.11
C LEU A 20 -9.32 1.54 -10.06
N ALA A 21 -8.80 2.21 -9.05
CA ALA A 21 -9.60 2.86 -8.02
C ALA A 21 -10.54 3.91 -8.63
N ALA A 22 -10.06 4.69 -9.61
CA ALA A 22 -10.89 5.68 -10.31
C ALA A 22 -12.07 5.05 -11.08
N SER A 23 -11.94 3.81 -11.53
CA SER A 23 -13.01 3.09 -12.24
C SER A 23 -14.04 2.45 -11.31
N LEU A 24 -13.69 2.20 -10.05
CA LEU A 24 -14.54 1.46 -9.10
C LEU A 24 -15.62 2.32 -8.46
N ALA A 25 -15.30 3.59 -8.13
CA ALA A 25 -16.25 4.48 -7.47
C ALA A 25 -15.94 5.97 -7.74
N PRO A 26 -16.97 6.83 -7.68
CA PRO A 26 -16.78 8.27 -7.81
C PRO A 26 -16.15 8.91 -6.54
N ARG A 27 -16.47 8.38 -5.34
CA ARG A 27 -15.85 8.81 -4.08
C ARG A 27 -14.56 8.03 -3.86
N ARG A 28 -13.44 8.73 -3.80
CA ARG A 28 -12.10 8.14 -3.80
C ARG A 28 -11.26 8.70 -2.66
N THR A 29 -10.80 7.84 -1.78
CA THR A 29 -9.87 8.17 -0.70
C THR A 29 -8.49 7.63 -1.06
N TYR A 30 -7.48 8.48 -1.02
CA TYR A 30 -6.08 8.08 -1.17
C TYR A 30 -5.39 8.12 0.19
N VAL A 31 -4.86 7.01 0.62
CA VAL A 31 -4.09 6.88 1.86
C VAL A 31 -2.61 6.96 1.54
N ALA A 32 -1.99 8.07 1.95
CA ALA A 32 -0.56 8.31 1.79
C ALA A 32 0.19 7.77 3.02
N THR A 33 1.09 6.82 2.79
CA THR A 33 1.88 6.18 3.86
C THR A 33 3.31 6.73 3.97
N MET A 34 3.72 7.60 3.05
CA MET A 34 5.06 8.20 3.08
C MET A 34 5.16 9.26 4.17
N ARG A 35 6.20 9.16 5.02
CA ARG A 35 6.57 10.24 5.94
C ARG A 35 7.14 11.43 5.17
N ASN A 36 6.83 12.64 5.64
CA ASN A 36 7.33 13.89 5.04
C ASN A 36 8.67 14.27 5.66
N ASP A 37 9.69 13.45 5.42
CA ASP A 37 11.03 13.62 6.02
C ASP A 37 11.97 14.31 5.01
N GLY A 38 11.91 15.65 4.97
CA GLY A 38 12.82 16.49 4.20
C GLY A 38 12.26 17.07 2.89
N ALA A 39 13.02 17.99 2.30
CA ALA A 39 12.57 18.81 1.16
C ALA A 39 12.27 17.99 -0.11
N GLU A 40 13.03 16.92 -0.37
CA GLU A 40 12.83 16.05 -1.54
C GLU A 40 11.55 15.22 -1.41
N ALA A 41 11.29 14.69 -0.20
CA ALA A 41 10.05 13.97 0.09
C ALA A 41 8.83 14.90 -0.04
N ALA A 42 8.91 16.12 0.49
CA ALA A 42 7.87 17.12 0.37
C ALA A 42 7.55 17.49 -1.09
N GLU A 43 8.58 17.65 -1.95
CA GLU A 43 8.39 17.93 -3.38
C GLU A 43 7.72 16.77 -4.10
N ARG A 44 8.14 15.53 -3.82
CA ARG A 44 7.53 14.31 -4.40
C ARG A 44 6.08 14.16 -3.97
N ILE A 45 5.78 14.34 -2.68
CA ILE A 45 4.43 14.33 -2.14
C ILE A 45 3.56 15.40 -2.83
N ARG A 46 4.06 16.64 -2.97
CA ARG A 46 3.32 17.74 -3.60
C ARG A 46 2.99 17.42 -5.06
N ARG A 47 3.95 16.91 -5.85
CA ARG A 47 3.74 16.52 -7.25
C ARG A 47 2.69 15.41 -7.39
N HIS A 48 2.80 14.37 -6.57
CA HIS A 48 1.83 13.26 -6.57
C HIS A 48 0.44 13.73 -6.11
N ARG A 49 0.37 14.66 -5.16
CA ARG A 49 -0.89 15.23 -4.70
C ARG A 49 -1.62 16.01 -5.80
N SER A 50 -0.90 16.80 -6.58
CA SER A 50 -1.48 17.55 -7.72
C SER A 50 -2.05 16.62 -8.78
N GLN A 51 -1.31 15.59 -9.16
CA GLN A 51 -1.76 14.59 -10.15
C GLN A 51 -3.02 13.84 -9.69
N ARG A 52 -3.11 13.50 -8.40
CA ARG A 52 -4.26 12.77 -7.83
C ARG A 52 -5.49 13.65 -7.64
N ALA A 53 -5.30 14.95 -7.40
CA ALA A 53 -6.41 15.91 -7.31
C ALA A 53 -7.22 15.97 -8.62
N GLU A 54 -6.56 15.85 -9.77
CA GLU A 54 -7.22 15.77 -11.09
C GLU A 54 -8.08 14.50 -11.22
N LEU A 55 -7.72 13.43 -10.51
CA LEU A 55 -8.49 12.18 -10.46
C LEU A 55 -9.59 12.19 -9.37
N GLY A 56 -9.78 13.30 -8.67
CA GLY A 56 -10.82 13.46 -7.66
C GLY A 56 -10.58 12.69 -6.35
N PHE A 57 -9.32 12.38 -6.00
CA PHE A 57 -8.98 11.76 -4.73
C PHE A 57 -8.95 12.76 -3.57
N ILE A 58 -9.54 12.37 -2.43
CA ILE A 58 -9.31 13.00 -1.13
C ILE A 58 -8.12 12.28 -0.49
N THR A 59 -7.08 13.02 -0.11
CA THR A 59 -5.88 12.43 0.50
C THR A 59 -5.97 12.45 2.03
N VAL A 60 -5.74 11.28 2.65
CA VAL A 60 -5.56 11.09 4.09
C VAL A 60 -4.12 10.64 4.34
N GLU A 61 -3.40 11.32 5.22
CA GLU A 61 -2.03 10.96 5.55
C GLU A 61 -2.02 9.95 6.72
N CYS A 62 -1.53 8.75 6.45
CA CYS A 62 -1.48 7.63 7.39
C CYS A 62 -0.10 6.98 7.38
N PRO A 63 0.97 7.67 7.82
CA PRO A 63 2.32 7.11 7.74
C PRO A 63 2.52 5.91 8.68
N ASP A 64 1.87 5.88 9.82
CA ASP A 64 2.14 4.92 10.90
C ASP A 64 1.01 3.92 11.15
N SER A 65 -0.23 4.24 10.73
CA SER A 65 -1.42 3.40 10.94
C SER A 65 -2.54 3.75 9.97
N LEU A 66 -3.26 2.75 9.48
CA LEU A 66 -4.41 2.93 8.58
C LEU A 66 -5.71 3.29 9.31
N MET A 67 -5.72 3.26 10.64
CA MET A 67 -6.94 3.43 11.44
C MET A 67 -7.62 4.79 11.25
N ALA A 68 -6.86 5.85 10.96
CA ALA A 68 -7.43 7.17 10.67
C ALA A 68 -8.28 7.15 9.38
N ALA A 69 -7.85 6.39 8.37
CA ALA A 69 -8.59 6.25 7.12
C ALA A 69 -9.87 5.43 7.26
N CYS A 70 -9.97 4.54 8.25
CA CYS A 70 -11.17 3.76 8.51
C CYS A 70 -12.38 4.62 8.91
N GLN A 71 -12.15 5.81 9.46
CA GLN A 71 -13.22 6.70 9.93
C GLN A 71 -14.00 7.35 8.77
N ASP A 72 -13.39 7.49 7.61
CA ASP A 72 -13.97 8.09 6.41
C ASP A 72 -14.65 7.07 5.49
N GLY A 73 -14.79 5.84 5.94
CA GLY A 73 -15.36 4.72 5.20
C GLY A 73 -16.80 4.94 4.72
N GLY A 74 -17.32 3.98 3.97
CA GLY A 74 -18.66 3.96 3.42
C GLY A 74 -18.67 3.60 1.93
N SER A 75 -19.65 4.11 1.18
CA SER A 75 -19.71 3.90 -0.28
C SER A 75 -18.57 4.63 -0.98
N GLY A 76 -17.64 3.88 -1.55
CA GLY A 76 -16.50 4.45 -2.25
C GLY A 76 -15.31 3.49 -2.28
N VAL A 77 -14.19 4.00 -2.78
CA VAL A 77 -12.95 3.25 -2.88
C VAL A 77 -11.85 3.90 -2.04
N VAL A 78 -11.08 3.07 -1.34
CA VAL A 78 -9.82 3.47 -0.72
C VAL A 78 -8.65 2.89 -1.51
N LEU A 79 -7.65 3.73 -1.77
CA LEU A 79 -6.37 3.35 -2.35
C LEU A 79 -5.26 3.62 -1.34
N VAL A 80 -4.51 2.59 -0.95
CA VAL A 80 -3.33 2.70 -0.08
C VAL A 80 -2.06 2.59 -0.95
N ASP A 81 -1.22 3.62 -0.95
CA ASP A 81 0.05 3.66 -1.69
C ASP A 81 1.19 4.21 -0.81
N ASP A 82 2.11 3.37 -0.34
CA ASP A 82 2.24 1.92 -0.50
C ASP A 82 2.45 1.20 0.85
N LEU A 83 2.25 -0.12 0.85
CA LEU A 83 2.45 -0.95 2.04
C LEU A 83 3.93 -1.02 2.48
N GLY A 84 4.89 -0.83 1.57
CA GLY A 84 6.31 -0.85 1.89
C GLY A 84 6.72 0.30 2.82
N ASN A 85 6.22 1.52 2.56
CA ASN A 85 6.42 2.66 3.46
C ASN A 85 5.74 2.42 4.81
N LEU A 86 4.50 1.94 4.82
CA LEU A 86 3.77 1.63 6.05
C LEU A 86 4.51 0.61 6.92
N VAL A 87 5.01 -0.48 6.30
CA VAL A 87 5.81 -1.51 6.99
C VAL A 87 7.11 -0.92 7.53
N ALA A 88 7.83 -0.12 6.74
CA ALA A 88 9.07 0.50 7.19
C ALA A 88 8.84 1.44 8.38
N ASN A 89 7.81 2.27 8.32
CA ASN A 89 7.44 3.19 9.38
C ASN A 89 7.00 2.48 10.66
N ALA A 90 6.31 1.35 10.53
CA ALA A 90 5.86 0.55 11.66
C ALA A 90 7.00 -0.27 12.30
N LEU A 91 7.97 -0.69 11.49
CA LEU A 91 9.10 -1.52 11.93
C LEU A 91 10.22 -0.68 12.55
N PHE A 92 10.49 0.52 12.00
CA PHE A 92 11.61 1.36 12.41
C PHE A 92 11.12 2.65 13.06
N ALA A 93 11.49 2.84 14.33
CA ALA A 93 11.26 4.11 15.02
C ALA A 93 12.26 5.18 14.55
N PRO A 94 11.96 6.48 14.75
CA PRO A 94 12.87 7.57 14.37
C PRO A 94 14.25 7.54 15.04
N ASP A 95 14.36 6.90 16.21
CA ASP A 95 15.62 6.70 16.93
C ASP A 95 16.45 5.51 16.42
N GLY A 96 15.97 4.81 15.39
CA GLY A 96 16.62 3.65 14.79
C GLY A 96 16.34 2.33 15.50
N THR A 97 15.50 2.31 16.53
CA THR A 97 15.07 1.06 17.16
C THR A 97 14.11 0.31 16.23
N MET A 98 14.19 -1.03 16.29
CA MET A 98 13.32 -1.91 15.51
C MET A 98 12.28 -2.54 16.43
N ALA A 99 11.00 -2.45 16.02
CA ALA A 99 9.91 -3.12 16.69
C ALA A 99 9.94 -4.64 16.41
N ASP A 100 9.23 -5.43 17.21
CA ASP A 100 9.06 -6.86 16.97
C ASP A 100 8.29 -7.08 15.65
N PRO A 101 8.90 -7.73 14.63
CA PRO A 101 8.27 -7.94 13.34
C PRO A 101 6.97 -8.72 13.40
N ALA A 102 6.84 -9.69 14.33
CA ALA A 102 5.62 -10.48 14.47
C ALA A 102 4.45 -9.62 14.99
N VAL A 103 4.71 -8.76 15.97
CA VAL A 103 3.71 -7.82 16.49
C VAL A 103 3.29 -6.81 15.42
N VAL A 104 4.25 -6.30 14.66
CA VAL A 104 3.97 -5.37 13.53
C VAL A 104 3.12 -6.05 12.48
N LEU A 105 3.43 -7.29 12.10
CA LEU A 105 2.66 -8.04 11.10
C LEU A 105 1.20 -8.20 11.51
N GLU A 106 0.94 -8.71 12.71
CA GLU A 106 -0.44 -8.96 13.16
C GLU A 106 -1.23 -7.65 13.29
N ARG A 107 -0.60 -6.57 13.74
CA ARG A 107 -1.22 -5.24 13.77
C ARG A 107 -1.60 -4.76 12.37
N LEU A 108 -0.68 -4.79 11.41
CA LEU A 108 -0.93 -4.30 10.06
C LEU A 108 -1.95 -5.15 9.30
N VAL A 109 -1.97 -6.47 9.51
CA VAL A 109 -3.02 -7.35 8.98
C VAL A 109 -4.38 -6.93 9.50
N GLY A 110 -4.52 -6.72 10.83
CA GLY A 110 -5.78 -6.26 11.42
C GLY A 110 -6.22 -4.89 10.90
N GLU A 111 -5.29 -3.95 10.72
CA GLU A 111 -5.59 -2.62 10.16
C GLU A 111 -6.05 -2.70 8.70
N VAL A 112 -5.41 -3.54 7.87
CA VAL A 112 -5.81 -3.78 6.48
C VAL A 112 -7.20 -4.42 6.40
N GLU A 113 -7.50 -5.38 7.26
CA GLU A 113 -8.83 -6.01 7.32
C GLU A 113 -9.90 -5.00 7.72
N ALA A 114 -9.65 -4.20 8.76
CA ALA A 114 -10.55 -3.13 9.19
C ALA A 114 -10.81 -2.11 8.08
N LEU A 115 -9.75 -1.67 7.38
CA LEU A 115 -9.86 -0.75 6.25
C LEU A 115 -10.69 -1.36 5.12
N GLY A 116 -10.44 -2.62 4.75
CA GLY A 116 -11.16 -3.34 3.72
C GLY A 116 -12.65 -3.58 4.04
N GLN A 117 -13.01 -3.59 5.32
CA GLN A 117 -14.39 -3.66 5.79
C GLN A 117 -15.07 -2.29 5.84
N SER A 118 -14.31 -1.21 6.00
CA SER A 118 -14.82 0.15 6.11
C SER A 118 -15.25 0.75 4.76
N TYR A 119 -14.76 0.24 3.63
CA TYR A 119 -15.06 0.74 2.30
C TYR A 119 -15.74 -0.33 1.43
N GLU A 120 -16.51 0.13 0.43
CA GLU A 120 -17.10 -0.76 -0.58
C GLU A 120 -16.03 -1.43 -1.46
N HIS A 121 -14.96 -0.66 -1.77
CA HIS A 121 -13.82 -1.12 -2.53
C HIS A 121 -12.52 -0.73 -1.86
N ALA A 122 -11.52 -1.61 -1.89
CA ALA A 122 -10.18 -1.34 -1.40
C ALA A 122 -9.12 -1.79 -2.41
N VAL A 123 -8.21 -0.89 -2.75
CA VAL A 123 -7.05 -1.18 -3.60
C VAL A 123 -5.79 -0.89 -2.80
N LEU A 124 -4.94 -1.87 -2.61
CA LEU A 124 -3.70 -1.74 -1.87
C LEU A 124 -2.51 -1.97 -2.78
N VAL A 125 -1.51 -1.09 -2.69
CA VAL A 125 -0.26 -1.20 -3.45
C VAL A 125 0.81 -1.83 -2.57
N GLY A 126 1.24 -3.04 -2.93
CA GLY A 126 2.34 -3.77 -2.32
C GLY A 126 3.62 -3.68 -3.15
N ASN A 127 4.76 -3.81 -2.49
CA ASN A 127 6.05 -3.86 -3.16
C ASN A 127 6.48 -5.31 -3.31
N GLU A 128 6.92 -5.66 -4.50
CA GLU A 128 7.68 -6.89 -4.71
C GLU A 128 9.16 -6.56 -4.52
N VAL A 129 9.75 -7.13 -3.48
CA VAL A 129 11.14 -6.91 -3.08
C VAL A 129 11.76 -8.25 -2.69
N GLY A 130 13.09 -8.36 -2.83
CA GLY A 130 13.80 -9.56 -2.39
C GLY A 130 14.16 -10.56 -3.51
N GLY A 131 13.84 -10.27 -4.76
CA GLY A 131 14.28 -11.09 -5.90
C GLY A 131 15.80 -11.11 -6.13
N GLU A 132 16.54 -10.20 -5.49
CA GLU A 132 18.00 -10.05 -5.65
C GLU A 132 18.85 -10.77 -4.56
N GLY A 133 18.21 -11.55 -3.67
CA GLY A 133 18.91 -12.29 -2.61
C GLY A 133 18.93 -11.56 -1.27
N THR A 134 20.00 -11.74 -0.48
CA THR A 134 20.13 -11.21 0.89
C THR A 134 20.82 -9.85 0.89
N TYR A 135 20.27 -8.88 1.58
CA TYR A 135 20.88 -7.57 1.75
C TYR A 135 21.95 -7.60 2.86
N ARG A 136 22.91 -6.66 2.81
CA ARG A 136 24.00 -6.58 3.80
C ARG A 136 23.51 -6.24 5.20
N LEU A 137 22.44 -5.43 5.30
CA LEU A 137 21.86 -5.04 6.58
C LEU A 137 20.75 -6.00 6.96
N GLU A 138 20.83 -6.58 8.16
CA GLU A 138 19.80 -7.50 8.68
C GLU A 138 18.44 -6.80 8.82
N SER A 139 18.43 -5.53 9.21
CA SER A 139 17.21 -4.70 9.26
C SER A 139 16.49 -4.61 7.91
N THR A 140 17.23 -4.54 6.80
CA THR A 140 16.65 -4.56 5.45
C THR A 140 16.04 -5.93 5.14
N ASN A 141 16.71 -7.02 5.55
CA ASN A 141 16.18 -8.36 5.36
C ASN A 141 14.88 -8.58 6.16
N GLU A 142 14.81 -8.06 7.39
CA GLU A 142 13.57 -8.12 8.18
C GLU A 142 12.43 -7.34 7.52
N TRP A 143 12.70 -6.15 7.00
CA TRP A 143 11.69 -5.39 6.25
C TRP A 143 11.21 -6.17 5.01
N VAL A 144 12.12 -6.77 4.25
CA VAL A 144 11.78 -7.59 3.06
C VAL A 144 10.92 -8.79 3.44
N ARG A 145 11.29 -9.51 4.52
CA ARG A 145 10.51 -10.64 5.03
C ARG A 145 9.10 -10.20 5.45
N LEU A 146 9.03 -9.08 6.17
CA LEU A 146 7.77 -8.57 6.71
C LEU A 146 6.81 -8.11 5.61
N ILE A 147 7.29 -7.36 4.59
CA ILE A 147 6.45 -6.94 3.46
C ILE A 147 5.98 -8.15 2.64
N GLY A 148 6.82 -9.16 2.44
CA GLY A 148 6.45 -10.40 1.78
C GLY A 148 5.38 -11.17 2.55
N ALA A 149 5.54 -11.30 3.88
CA ALA A 149 4.55 -11.94 4.73
C ALA A 149 3.21 -11.19 4.74
N LEU A 150 3.23 -9.86 4.81
CA LEU A 150 2.03 -9.02 4.75
C LEU A 150 1.32 -9.19 3.40
N ASN A 151 2.05 -9.12 2.28
CA ASN A 151 1.48 -9.35 0.95
C ASN A 151 0.80 -10.73 0.84
N CYS A 152 1.42 -11.79 1.37
CA CYS A 152 0.83 -13.14 1.37
C CYS A 152 -0.48 -13.20 2.19
N ARG A 153 -0.51 -12.57 3.38
CA ARG A 153 -1.72 -12.53 4.22
C ARG A 153 -2.84 -11.76 3.53
N ILE A 154 -2.55 -10.62 2.92
CA ILE A 154 -3.52 -9.82 2.15
C ILE A 154 -4.00 -10.60 0.93
N ALA A 155 -3.09 -11.20 0.15
CA ALA A 155 -3.44 -11.98 -1.04
C ALA A 155 -4.40 -13.14 -0.72
N ALA A 156 -4.24 -13.78 0.46
CA ALA A 156 -5.13 -14.86 0.89
C ALA A 156 -6.57 -14.39 1.12
N SER A 157 -6.77 -13.19 1.71
CA SER A 157 -8.08 -12.66 2.11
C SER A 157 -8.76 -11.77 1.06
N PHE A 158 -8.00 -11.20 0.11
CA PHE A 158 -8.52 -10.30 -0.92
C PHE A 158 -9.11 -11.05 -2.11
N ASP A 159 -10.03 -10.39 -2.81
CA ASP A 159 -10.77 -10.97 -3.94
C ASP A 159 -9.90 -11.11 -5.18
N GLU A 160 -8.97 -10.17 -5.40
CA GLU A 160 -8.11 -10.08 -6.58
C GLU A 160 -6.67 -9.74 -6.20
N VAL A 161 -5.72 -10.33 -6.95
CA VAL A 161 -4.30 -10.00 -6.89
C VAL A 161 -3.81 -9.76 -8.32
N VAL A 162 -3.22 -8.59 -8.54
CA VAL A 162 -2.67 -8.18 -9.83
C VAL A 162 -1.19 -7.86 -9.66
N GLU A 163 -0.35 -8.53 -10.44
CA GLU A 163 1.07 -8.15 -10.57
C GLU A 163 1.23 -7.21 -11.77
N VAL A 164 1.93 -6.09 -11.58
CA VAL A 164 2.22 -5.16 -12.67
C VAL A 164 3.68 -5.29 -13.08
N VAL A 165 3.91 -5.75 -14.31
CA VAL A 165 5.23 -5.94 -14.90
C VAL A 165 5.37 -5.02 -16.12
N ALA A 166 6.32 -4.10 -16.08
CA ALA A 166 6.57 -3.15 -17.18
C ALA A 166 5.30 -2.42 -17.68
N GLY A 167 4.43 -2.03 -16.74
CA GLY A 167 3.16 -1.35 -17.04
C GLY A 167 2.00 -2.27 -17.43
N VAL A 168 2.25 -3.58 -17.60
CA VAL A 168 1.23 -4.58 -17.98
C VAL A 168 0.69 -5.27 -16.74
N PRO A 169 -0.65 -5.23 -16.47
CA PRO A 169 -1.25 -5.96 -15.38
C PRO A 169 -1.37 -7.46 -15.71
N CYS A 170 -0.94 -8.29 -14.79
CA CYS A 170 -1.06 -9.74 -14.83
C CYS A 170 -1.95 -10.19 -13.66
N HIS A 171 -3.12 -10.74 -13.94
CA HIS A 171 -4.03 -11.23 -12.91
C HIS A 171 -3.51 -12.56 -12.35
N VAL A 172 -3.12 -12.56 -11.07
CA VAL A 172 -2.57 -13.73 -10.35
C VAL A 172 -3.68 -14.46 -9.60
N LYS A 173 -4.66 -13.71 -9.07
CA LYS A 173 -5.84 -14.25 -8.39
C LYS A 173 -7.06 -13.41 -8.74
N GLY A 174 -8.22 -14.01 -8.90
CA GLY A 174 -9.41 -13.32 -9.41
C GLY A 174 -9.22 -12.97 -10.89
N GLY A 175 -9.89 -11.96 -11.37
CA GLY A 175 -9.88 -11.59 -12.77
C GLY A 175 -11.05 -12.24 -13.51
N VAL A 176 -11.63 -11.47 -14.44
CA VAL A 176 -12.68 -11.99 -15.31
C VAL A 176 -12.03 -12.92 -16.32
N ALA A 177 -12.48 -14.19 -16.34
CA ALA A 177 -12.19 -15.11 -17.42
C ALA A 177 -12.78 -14.60 -18.74
#